data_81e9ae87df6357f9647d3dbd8fb9cbee
#
_entry.id   81e9ae87df6357f9647d3dbd8fb9cbee
#
_cell.length_a   1.000
_cell.length_b   1.000
_cell.length_c   1.000
_cell.angle_alpha   90.00
_cell.angle_beta   90.00
_cell.angle_gamma   90.00
#
_symmetry.space_group_name_H-M   'P 1'
#
loop_
_entity.id
_entity.type
_entity.pdbx_description
1 polymer ?
#
loop_
_entity_poly.entity_id
_entity_poly.type
_entity_poly.pdbx_seq_one_letter_code
_entity_poly.pdbx_strand_id
1 'polypeptide(L)'
;AWKEAIIADINSRIAAAPVDLPATVNAEDDAYLPVAVIGSFDAGEVHVLVSQKDVGAGYRVIAPFALEDGRRIMVDRGFVRTTDKDAPRALGPATVTGNLQWPRETDSFTPEADLKGNIWFARDVPDMAQTLGTDPVLLVARSSSPQPAGISPLPVDTARIPNDHLQYAITWFSLAAIWL
;
A
#
# COMPACT_ATOMS: atom_id res chain seq x y z
N ALA A 1 -11.22 -5.44 -23.28
CA ALA A 1 -11.18 -4.05 -23.79
C ALA A 1 -11.30 -3.00 -22.66
N TRP A 2 -12.44 -2.86 -21.98
CA TRP A 2 -12.63 -1.80 -20.97
C TRP A 2 -11.71 -1.95 -19.74
N LYS A 3 -11.61 -3.15 -19.18
CA LYS A 3 -10.76 -3.43 -18.00
C LYS A 3 -9.27 -3.25 -18.32
N GLU A 4 -8.85 -3.65 -19.50
CA GLU A 4 -7.48 -3.47 -19.97
C GLU A 4 -7.11 -1.99 -20.10
N ALA A 5 -8.06 -1.16 -20.56
CA ALA A 5 -7.86 0.28 -20.64
C ALA A 5 -7.69 0.91 -19.26
N ILE A 6 -8.45 0.49 -18.26
CA ILE A 6 -8.30 0.95 -16.87
C ILE A 6 -6.95 0.52 -16.31
N ILE A 7 -6.56 -0.73 -16.50
CA ILE A 7 -5.25 -1.23 -16.02
C ILE A 7 -4.10 -0.46 -16.69
N ALA A 8 -4.21 -0.19 -17.99
CA ALA A 8 -3.22 0.59 -18.72
C ALA A 8 -3.14 2.04 -18.20
N ASP A 9 -4.26 2.68 -17.89
CA ASP A 9 -4.29 4.01 -17.30
C ASP A 9 -3.63 4.03 -15.90
N ILE A 10 -3.97 3.08 -15.04
CA ILE A 10 -3.36 2.94 -13.72
C ILE A 10 -1.85 2.71 -13.85
N ASN A 11 -1.41 1.82 -14.73
CA ASN A 11 0.01 1.57 -14.95
C ASN A 11 0.74 2.82 -15.46
N SER A 12 0.11 3.59 -16.33
CA SER A 12 0.66 4.85 -16.83
C SER A 12 0.85 5.86 -15.70
N ARG A 13 -0.13 5.97 -14.80
CA ARG A 13 -0.04 6.85 -13.62
C ARG A 13 1.06 6.39 -12.66
N ILE A 14 1.14 5.08 -12.38
CA ILE A 14 2.17 4.52 -11.49
C ILE A 14 3.59 4.81 -12.01
N ALA A 15 3.79 4.76 -13.33
CA ALA A 15 5.09 4.92 -13.96
C ALA A 15 5.46 6.38 -14.26
N ALA A 16 4.57 7.33 -14.07
CA ALA A 16 4.84 8.74 -14.34
C ALA A 16 5.94 9.30 -13.42
N ALA A 17 6.54 10.42 -13.82
CA ALA A 17 7.56 11.09 -13.02
C ALA A 17 6.96 11.58 -11.68
N PRO A 18 7.65 11.40 -10.55
CA PRO A 18 7.18 11.89 -9.26
C PRO A 18 7.02 13.41 -9.22
N VAL A 19 5.95 13.85 -8.57
CA VAL A 19 5.68 15.27 -8.29
C VAL A 19 5.69 15.50 -6.78
N ASP A 20 5.65 16.75 -6.36
CA ASP A 20 5.45 17.09 -4.97
C ASP A 20 4.05 16.68 -4.49
N LEU A 21 3.91 16.37 -3.21
CA LEU A 21 2.60 16.05 -2.65
C LEU A 21 1.68 17.27 -2.78
N PRO A 22 0.49 17.15 -3.42
CA PRO A 22 -0.44 18.27 -3.55
C PRO A 22 -0.79 18.89 -2.20
N ALA A 23 -1.02 20.19 -2.17
CA ALA A 23 -1.42 20.90 -0.96
C ALA A 23 -2.76 20.36 -0.40
N THR A 24 -3.68 20.03 -1.30
CA THR A 24 -4.93 19.34 -0.98
C THR A 24 -4.95 18.03 -1.71
N VAL A 25 -5.04 16.93 -0.96
CA VAL A 25 -5.03 15.57 -1.49
C VAL A 25 -6.46 15.06 -1.59
N ASN A 26 -6.81 14.52 -2.76
CA ASN A 26 -8.12 13.93 -3.04
C ASN A 26 -7.95 12.45 -3.43
N ALA A 27 -8.62 11.56 -2.70
CA ALA A 27 -8.47 10.11 -2.89
C ALA A 27 -8.93 9.62 -4.28
N GLU A 28 -9.89 10.30 -4.92
CA GLU A 28 -10.37 9.92 -6.25
C GLU A 28 -9.42 10.40 -7.35
N ASP A 29 -8.98 11.66 -7.26
CA ASP A 29 -8.17 12.29 -8.31
C ASP A 29 -6.69 11.91 -8.20
N ASP A 30 -6.19 11.74 -6.98
CA ASP A 30 -4.77 11.51 -6.68
C ASP A 30 -4.41 10.05 -6.47
N ALA A 31 -5.36 9.13 -6.64
CA ALA A 31 -5.06 7.70 -6.59
C ALA A 31 -3.97 7.32 -7.59
N TYR A 32 -2.96 6.60 -7.11
CA TYR A 32 -1.77 6.17 -7.85
C TYR A 32 -0.79 7.27 -8.27
N LEU A 33 -1.04 8.52 -7.88
CA LEU A 33 -0.14 9.64 -8.18
C LEU A 33 1.27 9.34 -7.64
N PRO A 34 2.31 9.37 -8.48
CA PRO A 34 3.69 9.27 -8.01
C PRO A 34 4.11 10.58 -7.35
N VAL A 35 4.59 10.49 -6.12
CA VAL A 35 5.07 11.64 -5.36
C VAL A 35 6.43 11.35 -4.72
N ALA A 36 7.21 12.40 -4.54
CA ALA A 36 8.42 12.40 -3.75
C ALA A 36 8.26 13.40 -2.60
N VAL A 37 8.56 12.96 -1.39
CA VAL A 37 8.41 13.76 -0.17
C VAL A 37 9.69 13.77 0.63
N ILE A 38 9.95 14.89 1.29
CA ILE A 38 11.06 15.08 2.23
C ILE A 38 10.45 15.34 3.61
N GLY A 39 10.95 14.64 4.60
CA GLY A 39 10.45 14.78 5.96
C GLY A 39 11.19 13.87 6.92
N SER A 40 10.49 13.40 7.94
CA SER A 40 11.07 12.58 8.99
C SER A 40 10.10 11.49 9.46
N PHE A 41 10.60 10.28 9.61
CA PHE A 41 9.86 9.19 10.24
C PHE A 41 9.77 9.40 11.74
N ASP A 42 8.56 9.36 12.26
CA ASP A 42 8.27 9.39 13.69
C ASP A 42 8.06 7.98 14.24
N ALA A 43 8.14 7.86 15.57
CA ALA A 43 7.82 6.63 16.27
C ALA A 43 6.32 6.29 16.16
N GLY A 44 6.03 5.02 16.28
CA GLY A 44 4.71 4.44 16.12
C GLY A 44 4.52 3.91 14.69
N GLU A 45 4.07 2.70 14.59
CA GLU A 45 3.79 2.06 13.30
C GLU A 45 2.65 1.08 13.45
N VAL A 46 1.96 0.77 12.38
CA VAL A 46 1.00 -0.34 12.31
C VAL A 46 1.57 -1.44 11.44
N HIS A 47 1.25 -2.68 11.81
CA HIS A 47 1.68 -3.88 11.11
C HIS A 47 0.48 -4.53 10.43
N VAL A 48 0.50 -4.56 9.11
CA VAL A 48 -0.57 -5.15 8.31
C VAL A 48 -0.12 -6.48 7.73
N LEU A 49 -0.85 -7.55 8.05
CA LEU A 49 -0.55 -8.88 7.51
C LEU A 49 -0.53 -8.88 5.99
N VAL A 50 0.49 -9.47 5.44
CA VAL A 50 0.65 -9.66 4.00
C VAL A 50 1.41 -10.96 3.72
N SER A 51 1.09 -11.60 2.61
CA SER A 51 1.84 -12.75 2.12
C SER A 51 2.57 -12.38 0.83
N GLN A 52 3.85 -12.68 0.80
CA GLN A 52 4.69 -12.53 -0.39
C GLN A 52 4.93 -13.88 -1.03
N LYS A 53 4.77 -13.95 -2.35
CA LYS A 53 5.13 -15.15 -3.12
C LYS A 53 6.61 -15.47 -2.87
N ASP A 54 6.91 -16.73 -2.67
CA ASP A 54 8.27 -17.27 -2.45
C ASP A 54 8.96 -16.85 -1.13
N VAL A 55 8.36 -15.96 -0.36
CA VAL A 55 8.88 -15.51 0.94
C VAL A 55 8.00 -15.96 2.10
N GLY A 56 6.69 -15.95 1.90
CA GLY A 56 5.71 -16.32 2.90
C GLY A 56 5.05 -15.13 3.59
N ALA A 57 4.45 -15.39 4.75
CA ALA A 57 3.75 -14.40 5.53
C ALA A 57 4.72 -13.42 6.22
N GLY A 58 4.26 -12.21 6.38
CA GLY A 58 4.94 -11.14 7.10
C GLY A 58 4.01 -9.95 7.28
N TYR A 59 4.59 -8.78 7.43
CA TYR A 59 3.86 -7.55 7.68
C TYR A 59 4.32 -6.41 6.79
N ARG A 60 3.37 -5.59 6.35
CA ARG A 60 3.68 -4.23 5.91
C ARG A 60 3.90 -3.36 7.13
N VAL A 61 4.92 -2.55 7.09
CA VAL A 61 5.22 -1.56 8.13
C VAL A 61 4.72 -0.21 7.63
N ILE A 62 3.69 0.32 8.27
CA ILE A 62 3.12 1.62 7.94
C ILE A 62 3.40 2.57 9.09
N ALA A 63 4.16 3.62 8.81
CA ALA A 63 4.70 4.54 9.80
C ALA A 63 4.24 5.98 9.54
N PRO A 64 4.11 6.81 10.60
CA PRO A 64 3.88 8.23 10.46
C PRO A 64 5.12 8.93 9.92
N PHE A 65 4.90 9.87 9.02
CA PHE A 65 5.94 10.66 8.37
C PHE A 65 5.57 12.13 8.42
N ALA A 66 6.37 12.92 9.10
CA ALA A 66 6.18 14.36 9.25
C ALA A 66 6.86 15.08 8.09
N LEU A 67 6.08 15.81 7.30
CA LEU A 67 6.57 16.62 6.18
C LEU A 67 7.15 17.96 6.68
N GLU A 68 8.01 18.57 5.89
CA GLU A 68 8.60 19.87 6.21
C GLU A 68 7.55 21.01 6.32
N ASP A 69 6.42 20.87 5.63
CA ASP A 69 5.31 21.83 5.69
C ASP A 69 4.38 21.66 6.91
N GLY A 70 4.68 20.74 7.79
CA GLY A 70 3.92 20.46 9.01
C GLY A 70 2.82 19.41 8.87
N ARG A 71 2.51 18.93 7.66
CA ARG A 71 1.59 17.81 7.48
C ARG A 71 2.20 16.51 7.97
N ARG A 72 1.36 15.60 8.42
CA ARG A 72 1.75 14.22 8.77
C ARG A 72 0.96 13.27 7.89
N ILE A 73 1.65 12.40 7.19
CA ILE A 73 1.06 11.36 6.36
C ILE A 73 1.52 9.97 6.82
N MET A 74 0.96 8.93 6.25
CA MET A 74 1.41 7.56 6.44
C MET A 74 2.30 7.14 5.27
N VAL A 75 3.38 6.42 5.59
CA VAL A 75 4.22 5.77 4.59
C VAL A 75 4.22 4.27 4.82
N ASP A 76 3.80 3.53 3.81
CA ASP A 76 3.99 2.08 3.74
C ASP A 76 5.45 1.82 3.33
N ARG A 77 6.27 1.48 4.31
CA ARG A 77 7.72 1.28 4.14
C ARG A 77 8.05 -0.04 3.45
N GLY A 78 7.11 -0.98 3.44
CA GLY A 78 7.27 -2.28 2.81
C GLY A 78 7.17 -3.46 3.76
N PHE A 79 7.75 -4.57 3.35
CA PHE A 79 7.63 -5.88 3.96
C PHE A 79 8.73 -6.16 4.98
N VAL A 80 8.32 -6.72 6.11
CA VAL A 80 9.20 -7.39 7.07
C VAL A 80 8.71 -8.80 7.31
N ARG A 81 9.62 -9.71 7.66
CA ARG A 81 9.25 -11.08 8.07
C ARG A 81 8.53 -11.04 9.41
N THR A 82 7.76 -12.08 9.72
CA THR A 82 7.05 -12.22 11.00
C THR A 82 7.99 -12.11 12.20
N THR A 83 9.21 -12.65 12.10
CA THR A 83 10.26 -12.57 13.13
C THR A 83 10.76 -11.15 13.39
N ASP A 84 10.61 -10.26 12.42
CA ASP A 84 11.12 -8.89 12.47
C ASP A 84 10.01 -7.85 12.72
N LYS A 85 8.80 -8.31 13.04
CA LYS A 85 7.64 -7.45 13.29
C LYS A 85 7.94 -6.34 14.28
N ASP A 86 8.51 -6.69 15.42
CA ASP A 86 8.77 -5.76 16.53
C ASP A 86 10.25 -5.31 16.61
N ALA A 87 11.05 -5.59 15.57
CA ALA A 87 12.42 -5.13 15.50
C ALA A 87 12.49 -3.59 15.45
N PRO A 88 13.51 -2.97 16.06
CA PRO A 88 13.69 -1.52 15.99
C PRO A 88 13.77 -1.00 14.56
N ARG A 89 13.09 0.12 14.28
CA ARG A 89 13.09 0.78 12.97
C ARG A 89 13.97 2.03 13.01
N ALA A 90 14.64 2.30 11.89
CA ALA A 90 15.30 3.58 11.70
C ALA A 90 14.26 4.69 11.60
N LEU A 91 14.40 5.69 12.44
CA LEU A 91 13.60 6.93 12.46
C LEU A 91 14.43 8.09 11.93
N GLY A 92 13.79 9.25 11.81
CA GLY A 92 14.46 10.49 11.44
C GLY A 92 14.34 10.85 9.95
N PRO A 93 15.19 11.79 9.49
CA PRO A 93 15.07 12.39 8.17
C PRO A 93 15.18 11.36 7.04
N ALA A 94 14.31 11.52 6.05
CA ALA A 94 14.34 10.71 4.85
C ALA A 94 13.68 11.42 3.67
N THR A 95 14.04 10.99 2.46
CA THR A 95 13.32 11.28 1.23
C THR A 95 12.63 10.00 0.79
N VAL A 96 11.33 10.05 0.53
CA VAL A 96 10.53 8.89 0.12
C VAL A 96 9.89 9.18 -1.23
N THR A 97 10.05 8.26 -2.15
CA THR A 97 9.38 8.26 -3.45
C THR A 97 8.44 7.07 -3.54
N GLY A 98 7.22 7.28 -3.96
CA GLY A 98 6.24 6.22 -4.09
C GLY A 98 4.96 6.70 -4.75
N ASN A 99 3.88 5.97 -4.54
CA ASN A 99 2.58 6.26 -5.13
C ASN A 99 1.52 6.37 -4.03
N LEU A 100 0.64 7.35 -4.16
CA LEU A 100 -0.52 7.46 -3.27
C LEU A 100 -1.48 6.32 -3.54
N GLN A 101 -2.03 5.76 -2.48
CA GLN A 101 -3.03 4.69 -2.58
C GLN A 101 -4.04 4.78 -1.44
N TRP A 102 -5.30 4.49 -1.78
CA TRP A 102 -6.39 4.25 -0.81
C TRP A 102 -6.93 2.85 -1.07
N PRO A 103 -6.30 1.81 -0.50
CA PRO A 103 -6.70 0.43 -0.72
C PRO A 103 -8.13 0.18 -0.23
N ARG A 104 -8.85 -0.67 -0.94
CA ARG A 104 -10.17 -1.18 -0.54
C ARG A 104 -10.04 -2.67 -0.23
N GLU A 105 -9.49 -2.96 0.94
CA GLU A 105 -9.16 -4.32 1.37
C GLU A 105 -10.11 -4.84 2.46
N THR A 106 -11.01 -3.99 2.96
CA THR A 106 -11.98 -4.36 4.00
C THR A 106 -13.30 -4.80 3.40
N ASP A 107 -13.85 -5.87 3.96
CA ASP A 107 -15.19 -6.36 3.67
C ASP A 107 -15.87 -6.85 4.97
N SER A 108 -17.07 -7.43 4.85
CA SER A 108 -17.82 -7.94 5.99
C SER A 108 -17.18 -9.13 6.73
N PHE A 109 -16.16 -9.75 6.13
CA PHE A 109 -15.42 -10.87 6.69
C PHE A 109 -14.04 -10.48 7.20
N THR A 110 -13.61 -9.24 6.96
CA THR A 110 -12.32 -8.75 7.44
C THR A 110 -12.34 -8.64 8.97
N PRO A 111 -11.46 -9.34 9.70
CA PRO A 111 -11.38 -9.21 11.15
C PRO A 111 -11.00 -7.79 11.56
N GLU A 112 -11.49 -7.36 12.72
CA GLU A 112 -11.04 -6.12 13.34
C GLU A 112 -9.54 -6.20 13.68
N ALA A 113 -8.87 -5.04 13.66
CA ALA A 113 -7.47 -4.97 14.02
C ALA A 113 -7.26 -5.35 15.50
N ASP A 114 -6.27 -6.19 15.76
CA ASP A 114 -5.77 -6.43 17.10
C ASP A 114 -4.84 -5.27 17.51
N LEU A 115 -5.41 -4.25 18.11
CA LEU A 115 -4.65 -3.06 18.51
C LEU A 115 -3.63 -3.36 19.59
N LYS A 116 -3.88 -4.35 20.46
CA LYS A 116 -2.96 -4.74 21.52
C LYS A 116 -1.74 -5.47 20.98
N GLY A 117 -1.96 -6.37 20.03
CA GLY A 117 -0.89 -7.09 19.34
C GLY A 117 -0.30 -6.32 18.16
N ASN A 118 -0.89 -5.19 17.79
CA ASN A 118 -0.57 -4.44 16.59
C ASN A 118 -0.56 -5.32 15.33
N ILE A 119 -1.67 -6.00 15.11
CA ILE A 119 -1.89 -6.84 13.93
C ILE A 119 -3.15 -6.37 13.22
N TRP A 120 -2.96 -5.87 12.00
CA TRP A 120 -4.01 -5.41 11.12
C TRP A 120 -4.18 -6.41 9.98
N PHE A 121 -5.41 -6.65 9.57
CA PHE A 121 -5.73 -7.64 8.53
C PHE A 121 -5.99 -7.00 7.17
N ALA A 122 -6.09 -5.69 7.13
CA ALA A 122 -6.27 -4.91 5.92
C ALA A 122 -5.71 -3.49 6.13
N ARG A 123 -5.36 -2.83 5.02
CA ARG A 123 -4.99 -1.42 5.03
C ARG A 123 -6.27 -0.57 4.96
N ASP A 124 -6.73 -0.12 6.10
CA ASP A 124 -7.82 0.84 6.22
C ASP A 124 -7.24 2.22 6.50
N VAL A 125 -7.23 3.09 5.49
CA VAL A 125 -6.54 4.39 5.59
C VAL A 125 -7.13 5.28 6.68
N PRO A 126 -8.45 5.46 6.81
CA PRO A 126 -9.01 6.26 7.90
C PRO A 126 -8.66 5.75 9.29
N ASP A 127 -8.77 4.45 9.52
CA ASP A 127 -8.52 3.85 10.84
C ASP A 127 -7.03 3.86 11.20
N MET A 128 -6.17 3.56 10.24
CA MET A 128 -4.72 3.66 10.44
C MET A 128 -4.28 5.11 10.72
N ALA A 129 -4.83 6.07 9.99
CA ALA A 129 -4.54 7.49 10.18
C ALA A 129 -4.96 7.95 11.59
N GLN A 130 -6.12 7.53 12.06
CA GLN A 130 -6.57 7.83 13.41
C GLN A 130 -5.63 7.24 14.47
N THR A 131 -5.21 6.00 14.28
CA THR A 131 -4.30 5.32 15.20
C THR A 131 -2.92 5.97 15.24
N LEU A 132 -2.40 6.42 14.10
CA LEU A 132 -1.07 7.02 13.97
C LEU A 132 -1.06 8.56 14.15
N GLY A 133 -2.22 9.19 14.23
CA GLY A 133 -2.32 10.66 14.34
C GLY A 133 -1.84 11.39 13.09
N THR A 134 -2.21 10.90 11.93
CA THR A 134 -1.84 11.46 10.62
C THR A 134 -3.08 11.89 9.82
N ASP A 135 -2.86 12.62 8.73
CA ASP A 135 -3.85 12.80 7.68
C ASP A 135 -4.17 11.44 7.02
N PRO A 136 -5.37 11.25 6.45
CA PRO A 136 -5.76 10.01 5.78
C PRO A 136 -5.13 9.91 4.37
N VAL A 137 -3.82 9.97 4.32
CA VAL A 137 -2.99 9.91 3.10
C VAL A 137 -1.96 8.81 3.28
N LEU A 138 -1.97 7.84 2.38
CA LEU A 138 -1.03 6.73 2.37
C LEU A 138 -0.11 6.82 1.15
N LEU A 139 1.18 6.96 1.39
CA LEU A 139 2.23 6.86 0.38
C LEU A 139 2.85 5.47 0.44
N VAL A 140 2.68 4.69 -0.61
CA VAL A 140 3.31 3.36 -0.72
C VAL A 140 4.70 3.54 -1.29
N ALA A 141 5.72 3.34 -0.47
CA ALA A 141 7.10 3.59 -0.84
C ALA A 141 7.57 2.64 -1.96
N ARG A 142 8.20 3.23 -2.96
CA ARG A 142 8.97 2.56 -4.00
C ARG A 142 10.45 2.55 -3.63
N SER A 143 10.91 3.67 -3.11
CA SER A 143 12.28 3.85 -2.62
C SER A 143 12.34 4.86 -1.48
N SER A 144 13.35 4.76 -0.67
CA SER A 144 13.62 5.67 0.43
C SER A 144 15.12 5.94 0.51
N SER A 145 15.49 7.15 0.89
CA SER A 145 16.88 7.52 1.16
C SER A 145 16.96 8.22 2.53
N PRO A 146 17.66 7.61 3.51
CA PRO A 146 18.32 6.31 3.44
C PRO A 146 17.33 5.15 3.31
N GLN A 147 17.76 4.06 2.66
CA GLN A 147 16.99 2.83 2.61
C GLN A 147 17.14 2.08 3.92
N PRO A 148 16.05 1.77 4.64
CA PRO A 148 16.15 1.08 5.91
C PRO A 148 16.55 -0.38 5.72
N ALA A 149 17.46 -0.86 6.58
CA ALA A 149 17.83 -2.28 6.59
C ALA A 149 16.64 -3.14 7.05
N GLY A 150 16.50 -4.32 6.47
CA GLY A 150 15.51 -5.32 6.89
C GLY A 150 14.07 -5.06 6.41
N ILE A 151 13.82 -3.98 5.69
CA ILE A 151 12.53 -3.69 5.07
C ILE A 151 12.69 -3.73 3.55
N SER A 152 11.84 -4.51 2.89
CA SER A 152 11.79 -4.59 1.43
C SER A 152 10.58 -3.81 0.91
N PRO A 153 10.76 -2.79 0.07
CA PRO A 153 9.64 -2.06 -0.50
C PRO A 153 8.63 -2.98 -1.19
N LEU A 154 7.35 -2.66 -1.04
CA LEU A 154 6.23 -3.30 -1.74
C LEU A 154 5.48 -2.26 -2.56
N PRO A 155 6.03 -1.83 -3.70
CA PRO A 155 5.43 -0.78 -4.51
C PRO A 155 4.03 -1.15 -4.99
N VAL A 156 3.24 -0.13 -5.30
CA VAL A 156 1.94 -0.31 -5.96
C VAL A 156 2.17 -0.92 -7.34
N ASP A 157 1.45 -2.00 -7.63
CA ASP A 157 1.38 -2.59 -8.96
C ASP A 157 -0.04 -3.09 -9.27
N THR A 158 -0.29 -3.37 -10.54
CA THR A 158 -1.59 -3.89 -11.01
C THR A 158 -1.63 -5.41 -11.11
N ALA A 159 -0.54 -6.10 -10.80
CA ALA A 159 -0.45 -7.56 -10.95
C ALA A 159 -1.43 -8.32 -10.03
N ARG A 160 -1.90 -7.67 -8.98
CA ARG A 160 -2.89 -8.22 -8.03
C ARG A 160 -4.34 -7.88 -8.38
N ILE A 161 -4.59 -7.14 -9.46
CA ILE A 161 -5.96 -6.91 -9.93
C ILE A 161 -6.44 -8.20 -10.62
N PRO A 162 -7.40 -8.94 -10.04
CA PRO A 162 -7.83 -10.22 -10.60
C PRO A 162 -8.31 -10.05 -12.03
N ASN A 163 -7.74 -10.79 -12.95
CA ASN A 163 -8.16 -10.81 -14.35
C ASN A 163 -8.79 -12.17 -14.69
N ASP A 164 -9.84 -12.53 -13.95
CA ASP A 164 -10.45 -13.85 -13.99
C ASP A 164 -11.39 -14.07 -15.18
N HIS A 165 -11.57 -13.05 -16.04
CA HIS A 165 -12.51 -13.14 -17.15
C HIS A 165 -12.21 -14.26 -18.15
N LEU A 166 -10.92 -14.55 -18.37
CA LEU A 166 -10.54 -15.66 -19.26
C LEU A 166 -10.87 -17.00 -18.61
N GLN A 167 -10.62 -17.14 -17.33
CA GLN A 167 -10.93 -18.34 -16.57
C GLN A 167 -12.45 -18.56 -16.47
N TYR A 168 -13.21 -17.51 -16.22
CA TYR A 168 -14.68 -17.57 -16.27
C TYR A 168 -15.19 -17.96 -17.65
N ALA A 169 -14.68 -17.36 -18.71
CA ALA A 169 -15.07 -17.72 -20.09
C ALA A 169 -14.75 -19.19 -20.38
N ILE A 170 -13.56 -19.66 -20.07
CA ILE A 170 -13.17 -21.07 -20.25
C ILE A 170 -14.09 -22.00 -19.48
N THR A 171 -14.43 -21.68 -18.23
CA THR A 171 -15.31 -22.47 -17.39
C THR A 171 -16.70 -22.57 -18.01
N TRP A 172 -17.28 -21.46 -18.44
CA TRP A 172 -18.63 -21.43 -19.05
C TRP A 172 -18.66 -22.13 -20.39
N PHE A 173 -17.66 -21.95 -21.25
CA PHE A 173 -17.57 -22.66 -22.54
C PHE A 173 -17.35 -24.15 -22.36
N SER A 174 -16.56 -24.56 -21.34
CA SER A 174 -16.36 -25.97 -21.02
C SER A 174 -17.66 -26.62 -20.53
N LEU A 175 -18.42 -25.93 -19.67
CA LEU A 175 -19.71 -26.40 -19.20
C LEU A 175 -20.73 -26.50 -20.35
N ALA A 176 -20.76 -25.53 -21.25
CA ALA A 176 -21.64 -25.56 -22.42
C ALA A 176 -21.31 -26.74 -23.36
N ALA A 177 -20.02 -27.08 -23.52
CA ALA A 177 -19.59 -28.22 -24.35
C ALA A 177 -19.93 -29.59 -23.75
N ILE A 178 -20.11 -29.68 -22.43
CA ILE A 178 -20.52 -30.91 -21.74
C ILE A 178 -22.02 -31.18 -21.90
N TRP A 179 -22.83 -30.14 -22.14
CA TRP A 179 -24.28 -30.23 -22.26
C TRP A 179 -24.79 -30.36 -23.69
N LEU A 180 -23.93 -30.38 -24.69
CA LEU A 180 -24.22 -30.67 -26.10
C LEU A 180 -23.91 -32.13 -26.45
#